data_72eb01aa98f8552a515aac5bbb0a93bc
#
_entry.id   72eb01aa98f8552a515aac5bbb0a93bc
#
_cell.length_a   1.000
_cell.length_b   1.000
_cell.length_c   1.000
_cell.angle_alpha   90.00
_cell.angle_beta   90.00
_cell.angle_gamma   90.00
#
_symmetry.space_group_name_H-M   'P 1'
#
loop_
_entity.id
_entity.type
_entity.pdbx_description
1 polymer ?
#
loop_
_entity_poly.entity_id
_entity_poly.type
_entity_poly.pdbx_seq_one_letter_code
_entity_poly.pdbx_strand_id
1 'polypeptide(L)'
;MRLKRWTILFTGWAFCLMAQAASADEITGAGSSFAAPIYGAWGEAVKASHHIFVNYQSVGSGAGVNQILARTVDFGATDKPLEPASLAAGHLYQFPSVMGAIVIIAHLPGVDVSRLRLDGPTLAGIFDGSILDWDDPRIKRLNPGVNLPETSVAPLHRADASGTSFVFTAYLSKVSPAWKRGIGAGASVAWPGGAGARGNDGVAAGVRQTDGGIGYVEYAYAKQNHLPVVALANRTGAFIKPDMASFEAAARAAPWQRAKGNVVDLLDTGGRMDGRL
;
A
#
# COMPACT_ATOMS: atom_id res chain seq x y z
N MET A 1 60.69 -74.35 13.02
CA MET A 1 60.13 -73.27 13.85
C MET A 1 59.41 -72.26 12.95
N ARG A 2 58.06 -72.25 12.90
CA ARG A 2 57.27 -71.36 12.09
C ARG A 2 56.56 -70.35 13.00
N LEU A 3 56.89 -69.06 12.88
CA LEU A 3 56.19 -67.95 13.56
C LEU A 3 54.91 -67.67 12.82
N LYS A 4 53.75 -67.72 13.50
CA LYS A 4 52.47 -67.25 13.03
C LYS A 4 52.38 -65.73 13.27
N ARG A 5 52.20 -64.92 12.20
CA ARG A 5 51.89 -63.50 12.25
C ARG A 5 50.38 -63.37 12.47
N TRP A 6 49.99 -62.72 13.57
CA TRP A 6 48.60 -62.31 13.81
C TRP A 6 48.43 -60.89 13.25
N THR A 7 47.55 -60.77 12.27
CA THR A 7 47.11 -59.52 11.67
C THR A 7 45.88 -59.07 12.46
N ILE A 8 46.00 -57.98 13.23
CA ILE A 8 44.87 -57.33 13.94
C ILE A 8 44.23 -56.37 12.93
N LEU A 9 43.00 -56.68 12.49
CA LEU A 9 42.15 -55.79 11.72
C LEU A 9 41.50 -54.78 12.68
N PHE A 10 41.91 -53.52 12.64
CA PHE A 10 41.21 -52.38 13.25
C PHE A 10 40.11 -51.95 12.32
N THR A 11 38.87 -52.31 12.60
CA THR A 11 37.67 -51.77 11.96
C THR A 11 37.32 -50.45 12.62
N GLY A 12 37.77 -49.33 12.02
CA GLY A 12 37.38 -47.99 12.44
C GLY A 12 35.93 -47.72 12.03
N TRP A 13 35.05 -47.64 12.99
CA TRP A 13 33.71 -47.08 12.82
C TRP A 13 33.84 -45.56 12.71
N ALA A 14 33.77 -45.04 11.48
CA ALA A 14 33.58 -43.62 11.22
C ALA A 14 32.11 -43.27 11.53
N PHE A 15 31.88 -42.70 12.70
CA PHE A 15 30.58 -42.07 13.05
C PHE A 15 30.47 -40.77 12.23
N CYS A 16 29.83 -40.82 11.06
CA CYS A 16 29.37 -39.63 10.38
C CYS A 16 28.28 -38.99 11.22
N LEU A 17 28.62 -37.99 12.03
CA LEU A 17 27.71 -37.00 12.57
C LEU A 17 27.16 -36.22 11.37
N MET A 18 26.03 -36.65 10.81
CA MET A 18 25.21 -35.78 9.98
C MET A 18 24.70 -34.67 10.90
N ALA A 19 25.35 -33.50 10.86
CA ALA A 19 24.77 -32.29 11.35
C ALA A 19 23.49 -32.09 10.53
N GLN A 20 22.33 -32.39 11.10
CA GLN A 20 21.06 -31.90 10.56
C GLN A 20 21.17 -30.38 10.63
N ALA A 21 21.48 -29.75 9.50
CA ALA A 21 21.24 -28.33 9.35
C ALA A 21 19.74 -28.14 9.66
N ALA A 22 19.45 -27.50 10.78
CA ALA A 22 18.09 -27.05 11.07
C ALA A 22 17.69 -26.17 9.87
N SER A 23 16.86 -26.70 9.01
CA SER A 23 16.23 -25.91 7.95
C SER A 23 15.45 -24.84 8.68
N ALA A 24 15.88 -23.60 8.58
CA ALA A 24 15.06 -22.51 9.08
C ALA A 24 13.77 -22.52 8.26
N ASP A 25 12.63 -22.53 8.95
CA ASP A 25 11.33 -22.47 8.27
C ASP A 25 11.25 -21.15 7.50
N GLU A 26 11.08 -21.23 6.20
CA GLU A 26 10.92 -20.07 5.32
C GLU A 26 9.47 -19.96 4.90
N ILE A 27 8.91 -18.76 5.05
CA ILE A 27 7.57 -18.41 4.59
C ILE A 27 7.72 -17.38 3.48
N THR A 28 7.23 -17.71 2.29
CA THR A 28 7.26 -16.82 1.13
C THR A 28 5.93 -16.13 0.94
N GLY A 29 5.98 -14.83 0.71
CA GLY A 29 4.79 -14.03 0.43
C GLY A 29 5.03 -13.05 -0.70
N ALA A 30 3.95 -12.65 -1.39
CA ALA A 30 4.05 -11.63 -2.42
C ALA A 30 2.79 -10.77 -2.49
N GLY A 31 2.94 -9.55 -2.99
CA GLY A 31 1.78 -8.72 -3.29
C GLY A 31 1.91 -7.26 -2.94
N SER A 32 0.93 -6.73 -2.23
CA SER A 32 0.74 -5.32 -1.98
C SER A 32 2.00 -4.63 -1.42
N SER A 33 2.43 -3.56 -2.09
CA SER A 33 3.46 -2.67 -1.55
C SER A 33 2.95 -1.83 -0.38
N PHE A 34 1.62 -1.70 -0.20
CA PHE A 34 1.02 -1.05 0.95
C PHE A 34 1.39 -1.74 2.27
N ALA A 35 1.34 -3.08 2.30
CA ALA A 35 1.65 -3.88 3.49
C ALA A 35 3.16 -4.12 3.69
N ALA A 36 3.99 -3.88 2.68
CA ALA A 36 5.40 -4.26 2.68
C ALA A 36 6.20 -3.70 3.87
N PRO A 37 6.06 -2.43 4.29
CA PRO A 37 6.83 -1.90 5.41
C PRO A 37 6.57 -2.64 6.72
N ILE A 38 5.31 -2.95 7.02
CA ILE A 38 4.96 -3.64 8.26
C ILE A 38 5.29 -5.13 8.20
N TYR A 39 5.12 -5.78 7.03
CA TYR A 39 5.51 -7.19 6.86
C TYR A 39 7.02 -7.37 6.98
N GLY A 40 7.81 -6.41 6.48
CA GLY A 40 9.25 -6.40 6.71
C GLY A 40 9.61 -6.32 8.20
N ALA A 41 8.99 -5.40 8.93
CA ALA A 41 9.21 -5.27 10.38
C ALA A 41 8.78 -6.53 11.16
N TRP A 42 7.64 -7.13 10.80
CA TRP A 42 7.20 -8.38 11.42
C TRP A 42 8.12 -9.55 11.06
N GLY A 43 8.60 -9.63 9.82
CA GLY A 43 9.54 -10.65 9.38
C GLY A 43 10.84 -10.63 10.20
N GLU A 44 11.41 -9.45 10.42
CA GLU A 44 12.59 -9.31 11.27
C GLU A 44 12.32 -9.69 12.75
N ALA A 45 11.16 -9.30 13.29
CA ALA A 45 10.77 -9.66 14.65
C ALA A 45 10.57 -11.17 14.82
N VAL A 46 9.91 -11.84 13.87
CA VAL A 46 9.70 -13.30 13.90
C VAL A 46 11.01 -14.06 13.71
N LYS A 47 11.88 -13.58 12.82
CA LYS A 47 13.23 -14.13 12.65
C LYS A 47 14.02 -14.10 13.95
N ALA A 48 13.99 -12.96 14.66
CA ALA A 48 14.70 -12.81 15.92
C ALA A 48 14.15 -13.70 17.05
N SER A 49 12.84 -13.91 17.11
CA SER A 49 12.17 -14.61 18.21
C SER A 49 11.92 -16.09 17.95
N HIS A 50 11.73 -16.51 16.70
CA HIS A 50 11.31 -17.88 16.33
C HIS A 50 12.19 -18.55 15.28
N HIS A 51 13.22 -17.85 14.78
CA HIS A 51 14.10 -18.34 13.69
C HIS A 51 13.33 -18.70 12.40
N ILE A 52 12.16 -18.07 12.16
CA ILE A 52 11.38 -18.19 10.94
C ILE A 52 11.75 -17.06 9.99
N PHE A 53 12.09 -17.38 8.75
CA PHE A 53 12.40 -16.38 7.72
C PHE A 53 11.13 -16.06 6.92
N VAL A 54 10.78 -14.77 6.86
CA VAL A 54 9.68 -14.29 6.01
C VAL A 54 10.27 -13.55 4.82
N ASN A 55 10.11 -14.13 3.63
CA ASN A 55 10.53 -13.54 2.36
C ASN A 55 9.31 -12.93 1.67
N TYR A 56 9.11 -11.62 1.86
CA TYR A 56 7.98 -10.93 1.26
C TYR A 56 8.40 -10.10 0.04
N GLN A 57 7.78 -10.39 -1.10
CA GLN A 57 8.02 -9.72 -2.37
C GLN A 57 6.97 -8.62 -2.63
N SER A 58 7.39 -7.36 -2.55
CA SER A 58 6.54 -6.19 -2.80
C SER A 58 6.38 -5.95 -4.31
N VAL A 59 5.53 -6.73 -4.97
CA VAL A 59 5.36 -6.75 -6.44
C VAL A 59 4.03 -6.15 -6.92
N GLY A 60 3.21 -5.64 -6.00
CA GLY A 60 1.86 -5.14 -6.24
C GLY A 60 0.77 -6.19 -6.05
N SER A 61 -0.43 -5.74 -5.67
CA SER A 61 -1.55 -6.62 -5.29
C SER A 61 -1.92 -7.61 -6.39
N GLY A 62 -1.96 -7.17 -7.64
CA GLY A 62 -2.33 -8.05 -8.77
C GLY A 62 -1.35 -9.19 -8.96
N ALA A 63 -0.04 -8.92 -8.89
CA ALA A 63 0.99 -9.96 -9.00
C ALA A 63 0.93 -10.93 -7.81
N GLY A 64 0.71 -10.42 -6.58
CA GLY A 64 0.54 -11.26 -5.39
C GLY A 64 -0.66 -12.20 -5.49
N VAL A 65 -1.79 -11.72 -5.98
CA VAL A 65 -2.97 -12.56 -6.23
C VAL A 65 -2.66 -13.66 -7.26
N ASN A 66 -1.98 -13.32 -8.36
CA ASN A 66 -1.60 -14.30 -9.37
C ASN A 66 -0.65 -15.36 -8.79
N GLN A 67 0.31 -14.98 -7.97
CA GLN A 67 1.26 -15.90 -7.37
C GLN A 67 0.59 -16.86 -6.36
N ILE A 68 -0.31 -16.37 -5.51
CA ILE A 68 -1.01 -17.25 -4.56
C ILE A 68 -1.98 -18.20 -5.28
N LEU A 69 -2.64 -17.76 -6.33
CA LEU A 69 -3.47 -18.62 -7.17
C LEU A 69 -2.64 -19.70 -7.88
N ALA A 70 -1.45 -19.36 -8.34
CA ALA A 70 -0.48 -20.28 -8.94
C ALA A 70 0.26 -21.14 -7.90
N ARG A 71 0.06 -20.95 -6.61
CA ARG A 71 0.74 -21.68 -5.51
C ARG A 71 2.26 -21.53 -5.54
N THR A 72 2.78 -20.40 -6.02
CA THR A 72 4.22 -20.10 -6.04
C THR A 72 4.69 -19.38 -4.78
N VAL A 73 3.77 -19.00 -3.90
CA VAL A 73 4.01 -18.41 -2.57
C VAL A 73 3.04 -18.99 -1.55
N ASP A 74 3.39 -18.91 -0.26
CA ASP A 74 2.59 -19.41 0.84
C ASP A 74 1.42 -18.47 1.18
N PHE A 75 1.62 -17.14 0.98
CA PHE A 75 0.55 -16.17 1.13
C PHE A 75 0.63 -15.04 0.09
N GLY A 76 -0.53 -14.49 -0.25
CA GLY A 76 -0.65 -13.30 -1.09
C GLY A 76 -1.21 -12.13 -0.30
N ALA A 77 -0.75 -10.90 -0.54
CA ALA A 77 -1.32 -9.71 0.06
C ALA A 77 -1.94 -8.79 -0.99
N THR A 78 -3.15 -8.30 -0.69
CA THR A 78 -3.87 -7.39 -1.59
C THR A 78 -4.69 -6.37 -0.81
N ASP A 79 -4.75 -5.13 -1.30
CA ASP A 79 -5.62 -4.08 -0.76
C ASP A 79 -6.98 -4.04 -1.49
N LYS A 80 -7.12 -4.85 -2.56
CA LYS A 80 -8.40 -5.09 -3.22
C LYS A 80 -8.91 -6.46 -2.80
N PRO A 81 -10.04 -6.54 -2.11
CA PRO A 81 -10.66 -7.83 -1.78
C PRO A 81 -10.93 -8.68 -3.03
N LEU A 82 -10.70 -9.99 -2.91
CA LEU A 82 -11.12 -10.94 -3.94
C LEU A 82 -12.61 -11.22 -3.82
N GLU A 83 -13.24 -11.42 -4.96
CA GLU A 83 -14.64 -11.86 -4.99
C GLU A 83 -14.79 -13.27 -4.39
N PRO A 84 -15.91 -13.55 -3.69
CA PRO A 84 -16.14 -14.86 -3.07
C PRO A 84 -15.98 -16.04 -4.04
N ALA A 85 -16.42 -15.88 -5.28
CA ALA A 85 -16.28 -16.91 -6.32
C ALA A 85 -14.79 -17.20 -6.64
N SER A 86 -13.95 -16.16 -6.68
CA SER A 86 -12.51 -16.32 -6.92
C SER A 86 -11.80 -16.99 -5.74
N LEU A 87 -12.20 -16.65 -4.50
CA LEU A 87 -11.69 -17.31 -3.29
C LEU A 87 -12.05 -18.80 -3.30
N ALA A 88 -13.31 -19.13 -3.58
CA ALA A 88 -13.76 -20.52 -3.63
C ALA A 88 -13.06 -21.32 -4.74
N ALA A 89 -12.98 -20.77 -5.96
CA ALA A 89 -12.30 -21.43 -7.08
C ALA A 89 -10.79 -21.62 -6.82
N GLY A 90 -10.18 -20.66 -6.14
CA GLY A 90 -8.77 -20.71 -5.75
C GLY A 90 -8.52 -21.51 -4.47
N HIS A 91 -9.54 -22.04 -3.77
CA HIS A 91 -9.41 -22.63 -2.44
C HIS A 91 -8.59 -21.73 -1.49
N LEU A 92 -8.92 -20.44 -1.48
CA LEU A 92 -8.24 -19.42 -0.68
C LEU A 92 -9.12 -18.96 0.47
N TYR A 93 -8.48 -18.63 1.60
CA TYR A 93 -9.09 -17.93 2.70
C TYR A 93 -8.52 -16.51 2.76
N GLN A 94 -9.39 -15.49 2.89
CA GLN A 94 -9.01 -14.09 2.97
C GLN A 94 -9.38 -13.51 4.33
N PHE A 95 -8.47 -12.76 4.93
CA PHE A 95 -8.68 -12.05 6.19
C PHE A 95 -7.91 -10.73 6.23
N PRO A 96 -8.37 -9.71 6.99
CA PRO A 96 -7.63 -8.48 7.18
C PRO A 96 -6.41 -8.73 8.07
N SER A 97 -5.24 -8.31 7.63
CA SER A 97 -3.97 -8.46 8.37
C SER A 97 -3.48 -7.14 8.94
N VAL A 98 -3.60 -6.07 8.16
CA VAL A 98 -3.15 -4.73 8.54
C VAL A 98 -4.12 -3.68 8.05
N MET A 99 -4.17 -2.56 8.74
CA MET A 99 -4.86 -1.35 8.35
C MET A 99 -3.86 -0.20 8.25
N GLY A 100 -3.99 0.60 7.21
CA GLY A 100 -3.19 1.81 7.00
C GLY A 100 -3.99 2.85 6.26
N ALA A 101 -3.35 3.90 5.80
CA ALA A 101 -4.01 4.98 5.10
C ALA A 101 -3.27 5.34 3.81
N ILE A 102 -4.05 5.64 2.77
CA ILE A 102 -3.53 6.26 1.56
C ILE A 102 -3.58 7.77 1.75
N VAL A 103 -2.46 8.41 1.51
CA VAL A 103 -2.30 9.86 1.64
C VAL A 103 -1.89 10.48 0.32
N ILE A 104 -2.23 11.74 0.16
CA ILE A 104 -1.84 12.54 -1.00
C ILE A 104 -0.55 13.27 -0.65
N ILE A 105 0.46 13.07 -1.47
CA ILE A 105 1.77 13.73 -1.40
C ILE A 105 1.93 14.65 -2.59
N ALA A 106 2.62 15.78 -2.39
CA ALA A 106 2.93 16.69 -3.49
C ALA A 106 4.33 17.29 -3.30
N HIS A 107 4.90 17.76 -4.39
CA HIS A 107 6.17 18.49 -4.42
C HIS A 107 5.99 19.79 -5.20
N LEU A 108 6.05 20.91 -4.45
CA LEU A 108 5.90 22.27 -4.98
C LEU A 108 7.03 23.11 -4.41
N PRO A 109 8.08 23.40 -5.18
CA PRO A 109 9.16 24.27 -4.77
C PRO A 109 8.63 25.64 -4.30
N GLY A 110 9.08 26.08 -3.13
CA GLY A 110 8.67 27.36 -2.54
C GLY A 110 7.30 27.37 -1.84
N VAL A 111 6.56 26.26 -1.82
CA VAL A 111 5.28 26.14 -1.13
C VAL A 111 5.38 25.15 0.01
N ASP A 112 4.87 25.53 1.19
CA ASP A 112 4.68 24.59 2.30
C ASP A 112 3.47 23.70 2.03
N VAL A 113 3.72 22.56 1.39
CA VAL A 113 2.69 21.57 1.03
C VAL A 113 1.94 21.04 2.26
N SER A 114 2.53 21.07 3.46
CA SER A 114 1.85 20.62 4.69
C SER A 114 0.64 21.50 5.08
N ARG A 115 0.53 22.67 4.46
CA ARG A 115 -0.61 23.60 4.61
C ARG A 115 -1.65 23.45 3.51
N LEU A 116 -1.34 22.70 2.44
CA LEU A 116 -2.26 22.52 1.33
C LEU A 116 -3.48 21.70 1.73
N ARG A 117 -4.59 22.08 1.13
CA ARG A 117 -5.91 21.51 1.32
C ARG A 117 -6.53 21.17 -0.03
N LEU A 118 -7.08 19.99 -0.16
CA LEU A 118 -7.87 19.59 -1.32
C LEU A 118 -9.19 18.98 -0.85
N ASP A 119 -10.22 19.09 -1.66
CA ASP A 119 -11.43 18.31 -1.51
C ASP A 119 -11.47 17.19 -2.56
N GLY A 120 -12.39 16.26 -2.39
CA GLY A 120 -12.51 15.10 -3.27
C GLY A 120 -12.74 15.47 -4.74
N PRO A 121 -13.68 16.39 -5.07
CA PRO A 121 -13.89 16.84 -6.44
C PRO A 121 -12.66 17.50 -7.09
N THR A 122 -11.93 18.34 -6.34
CA THR A 122 -10.71 18.98 -6.84
C THR A 122 -9.60 17.95 -7.08
N LEU A 123 -9.44 16.99 -6.15
CA LEU A 123 -8.49 15.90 -6.32
C LEU A 123 -8.84 15.03 -7.53
N ALA A 124 -10.11 14.72 -7.73
CA ALA A 124 -10.57 14.01 -8.94
C ALA A 124 -10.27 14.80 -10.22
N GLY A 125 -10.47 16.13 -10.20
CA GLY A 125 -10.18 17.00 -11.33
C GLY A 125 -8.68 17.08 -11.68
N ILE A 126 -7.81 16.92 -10.71
CA ILE A 126 -6.37 16.80 -10.94
C ILE A 126 -6.06 15.50 -11.71
N PHE A 127 -6.59 14.38 -11.26
CA PHE A 127 -6.27 13.08 -11.84
C PHE A 127 -7.09 12.76 -13.12
N ASP A 128 -8.21 13.44 -13.37
CA ASP A 128 -8.95 13.32 -14.64
C ASP A 128 -8.49 14.32 -15.72
N GLY A 129 -7.52 15.18 -15.37
CA GLY A 129 -6.92 16.16 -16.29
C GLY A 129 -7.77 17.40 -16.53
N SER A 130 -8.83 17.65 -15.76
CA SER A 130 -9.62 18.89 -15.84
C SER A 130 -9.01 20.05 -15.05
N ILE A 131 -8.02 19.77 -14.19
CA ILE A 131 -7.17 20.72 -13.50
C ILE A 131 -5.74 20.49 -13.96
N LEU A 132 -5.17 21.48 -14.62
CA LEU A 132 -3.86 21.36 -15.25
C LEU A 132 -2.76 22.12 -14.48
N ASP A 133 -3.11 23.15 -13.72
CA ASP A 133 -2.16 24.01 -13.04
C ASP A 133 -2.48 24.15 -11.55
N TRP A 134 -1.44 24.33 -10.72
CA TRP A 134 -1.59 24.46 -9.28
C TRP A 134 -2.30 25.74 -8.86
N ASP A 135 -2.28 26.76 -9.68
CA ASP A 135 -2.96 28.03 -9.43
C ASP A 135 -4.42 28.05 -9.93
N ASP A 136 -4.97 26.90 -10.35
CA ASP A 136 -6.39 26.76 -10.72
C ASP A 136 -7.32 27.35 -9.65
N PRO A 137 -8.34 28.12 -10.04
CA PRO A 137 -9.27 28.74 -9.09
C PRO A 137 -9.92 27.79 -8.10
N ARG A 138 -10.10 26.51 -8.45
CA ARG A 138 -10.64 25.46 -7.56
C ARG A 138 -9.66 25.15 -6.44
N ILE A 139 -8.35 25.07 -6.72
CA ILE A 139 -7.31 24.86 -5.71
C ILE A 139 -7.13 26.13 -4.87
N LYS A 140 -7.03 27.31 -5.50
CA LYS A 140 -6.89 28.62 -4.80
C LYS A 140 -7.99 28.83 -3.77
N ARG A 141 -9.25 28.52 -4.11
CA ARG A 141 -10.41 28.68 -3.21
C ARG A 141 -10.26 27.86 -1.92
N LEU A 142 -9.65 26.69 -2.00
CA LEU A 142 -9.44 25.81 -0.83
C LEU A 142 -8.22 26.23 0.01
N ASN A 143 -7.36 27.09 -0.54
CA ASN A 143 -6.08 27.47 0.04
C ASN A 143 -5.91 28.99 0.17
N PRO A 144 -6.83 29.71 0.84
CA PRO A 144 -6.69 31.15 1.01
C PRO A 144 -5.40 31.48 1.79
N GLY A 145 -4.63 32.42 1.25
CA GLY A 145 -3.35 32.84 1.85
C GLY A 145 -2.15 31.93 1.54
N VAL A 146 -2.31 30.91 0.70
CA VAL A 146 -1.17 30.18 0.10
C VAL A 146 -0.90 30.74 -1.28
N ASN A 147 0.34 31.19 -1.51
CA ASN A 147 0.76 31.62 -2.83
C ASN A 147 1.07 30.40 -3.70
N LEU A 148 0.09 29.99 -4.51
CA LEU A 148 0.22 28.86 -5.43
C LEU A 148 0.89 29.32 -6.72
N PRO A 149 1.95 28.63 -7.19
CA PRO A 149 2.67 28.98 -8.40
C PRO A 149 1.87 28.63 -9.67
N GLU A 150 2.14 29.33 -10.75
CA GLU A 150 1.72 28.99 -12.12
C GLU A 150 2.57 27.80 -12.64
N THR A 151 2.46 26.67 -11.95
CA THR A 151 3.18 25.44 -12.27
C THR A 151 2.19 24.38 -12.64
N SER A 152 2.46 23.67 -13.73
CA SER A 152 1.58 22.57 -14.15
C SER A 152 1.54 21.45 -13.13
N VAL A 153 0.35 20.91 -12.91
CA VAL A 153 0.15 19.73 -12.08
C VAL A 153 0.68 18.49 -12.81
N ALA A 154 1.55 17.74 -12.17
CA ALA A 154 2.11 16.50 -12.71
C ALA A 154 1.64 15.28 -11.89
N PRO A 155 0.52 14.64 -12.26
CA PRO A 155 0.03 13.46 -11.55
C PRO A 155 0.95 12.26 -11.69
N LEU A 156 1.27 11.60 -10.57
CA LEU A 156 2.00 10.34 -10.52
C LEU A 156 1.03 9.23 -10.07
N HIS A 157 0.94 8.18 -10.86
CA HIS A 157 0.05 7.06 -10.58
C HIS A 157 0.79 5.72 -10.63
N ARG A 158 0.15 4.65 -10.21
CA ARG A 158 0.72 3.30 -10.27
C ARG A 158 0.67 2.76 -11.70
N ALA A 159 1.79 2.19 -12.13
CA ALA A 159 1.93 1.50 -13.41
C ALA A 159 1.66 -0.01 -13.31
N ASP A 160 1.66 -0.56 -12.10
CA ASP A 160 1.35 -1.97 -11.82
C ASP A 160 -0.12 -2.14 -11.38
N ALA A 161 -0.63 -3.38 -11.42
CA ALA A 161 -1.95 -3.70 -10.88
C ALA A 161 -1.94 -3.57 -9.34
N SER A 162 -2.40 -2.43 -8.86
CA SER A 162 -2.20 -1.94 -7.49
C SER A 162 -3.49 -1.92 -6.67
N GLY A 163 -3.45 -2.53 -5.49
CA GLY A 163 -4.52 -2.37 -4.51
C GLY A 163 -4.63 -0.93 -4.00
N THR A 164 -3.49 -0.22 -3.83
CA THR A 164 -3.47 1.21 -3.50
C THR A 164 -4.21 2.04 -4.55
N SER A 165 -4.01 1.75 -5.84
CA SER A 165 -4.79 2.39 -6.93
C SER A 165 -6.27 2.04 -6.86
N PHE A 166 -6.62 0.77 -6.54
CA PHE A 166 -8.02 0.38 -6.38
C PHE A 166 -8.71 1.23 -5.30
N VAL A 167 -8.09 1.34 -4.12
CA VAL A 167 -8.65 2.12 -3.00
C VAL A 167 -8.74 3.60 -3.35
N PHE A 168 -7.71 4.17 -3.97
CA PHE A 168 -7.68 5.56 -4.40
C PHE A 168 -8.75 5.86 -5.46
N THR A 169 -8.85 5.05 -6.50
CA THR A 169 -9.84 5.25 -7.59
C THR A 169 -11.26 4.97 -7.12
N ALA A 170 -11.45 4.08 -6.15
CA ALA A 170 -12.73 3.88 -5.49
C ALA A 170 -13.14 5.13 -4.68
N TYR A 171 -12.20 5.77 -3.97
CA TYR A 171 -12.43 7.05 -3.32
C TYR A 171 -12.83 8.14 -4.35
N LEU A 172 -12.07 8.31 -5.44
CA LEU A 172 -12.38 9.27 -6.48
C LEU A 172 -13.77 9.01 -7.11
N SER A 173 -14.13 7.74 -7.29
CA SER A 173 -15.47 7.35 -7.76
C SER A 173 -16.58 7.71 -6.77
N LYS A 174 -16.28 7.72 -5.47
CA LYS A 174 -17.23 8.08 -4.42
C LYS A 174 -17.48 9.58 -4.34
N VAL A 175 -16.44 10.40 -4.58
CA VAL A 175 -16.47 11.86 -4.42
C VAL A 175 -16.69 12.62 -5.74
N SER A 176 -16.54 11.97 -6.89
CA SER A 176 -16.73 12.57 -8.22
C SER A 176 -17.62 11.69 -9.12
N PRO A 177 -18.87 12.12 -9.39
CA PRO A 177 -19.70 11.44 -10.36
C PRO A 177 -19.14 11.39 -11.79
N ALA A 178 -18.34 12.39 -12.18
CA ALA A 178 -17.65 12.42 -13.48
C ALA A 178 -16.59 11.31 -13.54
N TRP A 179 -15.72 11.22 -12.54
CA TRP A 179 -14.74 10.14 -12.41
C TRP A 179 -15.42 8.76 -12.44
N LYS A 180 -16.49 8.58 -11.65
CA LYS A 180 -17.21 7.30 -11.58
C LYS A 180 -17.74 6.83 -12.93
N ARG A 181 -18.26 7.77 -13.76
CA ARG A 181 -18.81 7.44 -15.10
C ARG A 181 -17.74 7.26 -16.16
N GLY A 182 -16.64 8.02 -16.07
CA GLY A 182 -15.61 8.05 -17.11
C GLY A 182 -14.52 6.99 -16.90
N ILE A 183 -13.90 6.98 -15.70
CA ILE A 183 -12.72 6.18 -15.40
C ILE A 183 -13.06 5.01 -14.47
N GLY A 184 -13.82 5.28 -13.40
CA GLY A 184 -14.25 4.28 -12.44
C GLY A 184 -13.17 3.87 -11.43
N ALA A 185 -13.38 2.71 -10.77
CA ALA A 185 -12.50 2.15 -9.77
C ALA A 185 -11.85 0.87 -10.26
N GLY A 186 -10.53 0.73 -10.07
CA GLY A 186 -9.80 -0.44 -10.49
C GLY A 186 -8.36 -0.49 -9.93
N ALA A 187 -7.80 -1.68 -9.86
CA ALA A 187 -6.37 -1.86 -9.56
C ALA A 187 -5.48 -1.34 -10.71
N SER A 188 -6.04 -1.30 -11.91
CA SER A 188 -5.52 -0.62 -13.10
C SER A 188 -6.71 0.08 -13.77
N VAL A 189 -6.54 1.33 -14.14
CA VAL A 189 -7.53 2.14 -14.85
C VAL A 189 -6.87 2.83 -16.04
N ALA A 190 -7.68 3.31 -16.99
CA ALA A 190 -7.18 4.14 -18.09
C ALA A 190 -6.94 5.57 -17.57
N TRP A 191 -5.73 5.83 -17.07
CA TRP A 191 -5.37 7.17 -16.61
C TRP A 191 -5.36 8.16 -17.77
N PRO A 192 -6.02 9.31 -17.63
CA PRO A 192 -6.07 10.31 -18.72
C PRO A 192 -4.72 10.97 -19.03
N GLY A 193 -3.81 10.93 -18.04
CA GLY A 193 -2.47 11.53 -18.15
C GLY A 193 -1.65 11.23 -16.90
N GLY A 194 -0.52 11.91 -16.80
CA GLY A 194 0.44 11.72 -15.72
C GLY A 194 1.50 10.67 -16.04
N ALA A 195 2.37 10.40 -15.07
CA ALA A 195 3.44 9.42 -15.19
C ALA A 195 3.20 8.20 -14.30
N GLY A 196 3.44 7.01 -14.86
CA GLY A 196 3.30 5.75 -14.15
C GLY A 196 4.58 5.36 -13.41
N ALA A 197 4.45 4.93 -12.15
CA ALA A 197 5.55 4.40 -11.35
C ALA A 197 5.16 3.09 -10.66
N ARG A 198 6.13 2.18 -10.47
CA ARG A 198 5.88 0.89 -9.83
C ARG A 198 6.01 1.01 -8.31
N GLY A 199 5.08 0.38 -7.58
CA GLY A 199 5.08 0.38 -6.12
C GLY A 199 4.74 1.74 -5.49
N ASN A 200 4.56 1.77 -4.18
CA ASN A 200 4.42 3.01 -3.43
C ASN A 200 5.72 3.82 -3.39
N ASP A 201 6.85 3.12 -3.32
CA ASP A 201 8.21 3.67 -3.37
C ASP A 201 8.49 4.42 -4.68
N GLY A 202 8.11 3.83 -5.82
CA GLY A 202 8.26 4.48 -7.13
C GLY A 202 7.43 5.74 -7.26
N VAL A 203 6.17 5.74 -6.78
CA VAL A 203 5.33 6.94 -6.76
C VAL A 203 5.93 8.01 -5.83
N ALA A 204 6.37 7.63 -4.62
CA ALA A 204 7.00 8.56 -3.68
C ALA A 204 8.27 9.21 -4.27
N ALA A 205 9.12 8.41 -4.90
CA ALA A 205 10.33 8.89 -5.56
C ALA A 205 10.01 9.83 -6.74
N GLY A 206 9.04 9.45 -7.58
CA GLY A 206 8.60 10.25 -8.72
C GLY A 206 8.07 11.62 -8.30
N VAL A 207 7.18 11.67 -7.29
CA VAL A 207 6.66 12.94 -6.77
C VAL A 207 7.78 13.82 -6.25
N ARG A 208 8.73 13.27 -5.49
CA ARG A 208 9.85 14.03 -4.93
C ARG A 208 10.74 14.67 -6.01
N GLN A 209 10.84 14.05 -7.17
CA GLN A 209 11.72 14.46 -8.27
C GLN A 209 11.03 15.33 -9.32
N THR A 210 9.71 15.53 -9.20
CA THR A 210 8.93 16.25 -10.21
C THR A 210 8.38 17.54 -9.63
N ASP A 211 8.80 18.69 -10.14
CA ASP A 211 8.20 19.97 -9.78
C ASP A 211 6.73 20.00 -10.21
N GLY A 212 5.84 20.39 -9.31
CA GLY A 212 4.40 20.28 -9.54
C GLY A 212 3.85 18.85 -9.35
N GLY A 213 4.68 17.90 -8.94
CA GLY A 213 4.31 16.50 -8.74
C GLY A 213 3.26 16.31 -7.65
N ILE A 214 2.27 15.46 -7.93
CA ILE A 214 1.25 15.01 -6.97
C ILE A 214 1.00 13.51 -7.16
N GLY A 215 0.88 12.78 -6.05
CA GLY A 215 0.64 11.33 -6.09
C GLY A 215 -0.05 10.83 -4.84
N TYR A 216 -0.33 9.54 -4.82
CA TYR A 216 -0.96 8.85 -3.70
C TYR A 216 -0.10 7.65 -3.29
N VAL A 217 0.14 7.53 -1.98
CA VAL A 217 0.95 6.45 -1.40
C VAL A 217 0.37 6.01 -0.06
N GLU A 218 0.78 4.83 0.40
CA GLU A 218 0.56 4.46 1.79
C GLU A 218 1.41 5.36 2.72
N TYR A 219 0.86 5.69 3.88
CA TYR A 219 1.37 6.70 4.81
C TYR A 219 2.83 6.47 5.25
N ALA A 220 3.24 5.21 5.47
CA ALA A 220 4.62 4.91 5.85
C ALA A 220 5.63 5.38 4.79
N TYR A 221 5.30 5.30 3.51
CA TYR A 221 6.17 5.80 2.43
C TYR A 221 6.31 7.32 2.45
N ALA A 222 5.24 8.05 2.74
CA ALA A 222 5.34 9.50 2.92
C ALA A 222 6.25 9.84 4.11
N LYS A 223 6.10 9.13 5.24
CA LYS A 223 6.93 9.32 6.44
C LYS A 223 8.39 8.97 6.21
N GLN A 224 8.68 7.81 5.64
CA GLN A 224 10.04 7.34 5.39
C GLN A 224 10.80 8.24 4.39
N ASN A 225 10.10 8.82 3.43
CA ASN A 225 10.68 9.71 2.43
C ASN A 225 10.60 11.21 2.82
N HIS A 226 10.13 11.52 4.04
CA HIS A 226 9.94 12.89 4.53
C HIS A 226 9.11 13.76 3.58
N LEU A 227 8.13 13.15 2.89
CA LEU A 227 7.26 13.87 1.97
C LEU A 227 6.11 14.52 2.75
N PRO A 228 5.83 15.81 2.48
CA PRO A 228 4.69 16.48 3.08
C PRO A 228 3.39 15.91 2.52
N VAL A 229 2.38 15.82 3.38
CA VAL A 229 1.06 15.29 3.04
C VAL A 229 0.02 16.40 2.99
N VAL A 230 -0.87 16.31 2.00
CA VAL A 230 -1.98 17.25 1.79
C VAL A 230 -3.15 16.88 2.69
N ALA A 231 -3.80 17.88 3.30
CA ALA A 231 -5.04 17.65 4.04
C ALA A 231 -6.23 17.51 3.09
N LEU A 232 -7.04 16.46 3.28
CA LEU A 232 -8.24 16.21 2.47
C LEU A 232 -9.50 16.57 3.26
N ALA A 233 -10.46 17.20 2.58
CA ALA A 233 -11.79 17.40 3.13
C ALA A 233 -12.51 16.05 3.22
N ASN A 234 -13.05 15.73 4.40
CA ASN A 234 -13.97 14.62 4.58
C ASN A 234 -15.40 15.00 4.09
N ARG A 235 -16.32 14.05 4.15
CA ARG A 235 -17.71 14.27 3.72
C ARG A 235 -18.46 15.38 4.51
N THR A 236 -17.97 15.82 5.66
CA THR A 236 -18.53 16.93 6.43
C THR A 236 -17.90 18.28 6.08
N GLY A 237 -16.93 18.30 5.15
CA GLY A 237 -16.17 19.48 4.75
C GLY A 237 -14.99 19.84 5.67
N ALA A 238 -14.75 19.06 6.72
CA ALA A 238 -13.59 19.27 7.58
C ALA A 238 -12.30 18.76 6.91
N PHE A 239 -11.26 19.60 6.89
CA PHE A 239 -9.95 19.20 6.39
C PHE A 239 -9.19 18.37 7.42
N ILE A 240 -8.91 17.14 7.07
CA ILE A 240 -8.26 16.18 7.95
C ILE A 240 -6.79 16.03 7.53
N LYS A 241 -5.89 16.24 8.49
CA LYS A 241 -4.49 15.88 8.33
C LYS A 241 -4.31 14.38 8.60
N PRO A 242 -3.58 13.66 7.75
CA PRO A 242 -3.29 12.25 7.98
C PRO A 242 -2.39 12.08 9.22
N ASP A 243 -2.91 11.45 10.24
CA ASP A 243 -2.20 11.03 11.46
C ASP A 243 -2.87 9.80 12.09
N MET A 244 -2.23 9.21 13.10
CA MET A 244 -2.75 8.03 13.77
C MET A 244 -4.14 8.23 14.35
N ALA A 245 -4.42 9.41 14.92
CA ALA A 245 -5.72 9.71 15.53
C ALA A 245 -6.84 9.75 14.46
N SER A 246 -6.56 10.32 13.29
CA SER A 246 -7.51 10.35 12.17
C SER A 246 -7.75 8.95 11.58
N PHE A 247 -6.73 8.09 11.53
CA PHE A 247 -6.87 6.71 11.07
C PHE A 247 -7.69 5.86 12.04
N GLU A 248 -7.42 5.99 13.33
CA GLU A 248 -8.23 5.33 14.38
C GLU A 248 -9.69 5.81 14.37
N ALA A 249 -9.93 7.11 14.17
CA ALA A 249 -11.28 7.64 14.07
C ALA A 249 -12.03 7.06 12.86
N ALA A 250 -11.36 6.93 11.71
CA ALA A 250 -11.92 6.30 10.52
C ALA A 250 -12.24 4.81 10.77
N ALA A 251 -11.34 4.09 11.43
CA ALA A 251 -11.53 2.68 11.79
C ALA A 251 -12.73 2.50 12.73
N ARG A 252 -12.87 3.33 13.76
CA ARG A 252 -14.00 3.27 14.70
C ARG A 252 -15.34 3.56 14.04
N ALA A 253 -15.36 4.47 13.06
CA ALA A 253 -16.55 4.85 12.32
C ALA A 253 -16.95 3.84 11.22
N ALA A 254 -16.12 2.84 10.96
CA ALA A 254 -16.37 1.86 9.93
C ALA A 254 -17.53 0.92 10.30
N PRO A 255 -18.32 0.46 9.32
CA PRO A 255 -19.50 -0.37 9.56
C PRO A 255 -19.14 -1.85 9.77
N TRP A 256 -18.33 -2.16 10.78
CA TRP A 256 -17.82 -3.51 11.08
C TRP A 256 -18.91 -4.56 11.18
N GLN A 257 -20.08 -4.18 11.76
CA GLN A 257 -21.23 -5.09 11.91
C GLN A 257 -21.88 -5.48 10.56
N ARG A 258 -21.56 -4.76 9.49
CA ARG A 258 -22.05 -5.04 8.14
C ARG A 258 -21.01 -5.71 7.25
N ALA A 259 -19.87 -6.07 7.84
CA ALA A 259 -18.79 -6.77 7.14
C ALA A 259 -19.30 -8.10 6.55
N LYS A 260 -19.05 -8.34 5.28
CA LYS A 260 -19.33 -9.59 4.59
C LYS A 260 -18.03 -10.12 4.00
N GLY A 261 -17.76 -11.42 4.21
CA GLY A 261 -16.55 -12.04 3.66
C GLY A 261 -15.25 -11.41 4.17
N ASN A 262 -15.24 -10.94 5.44
CA ASN A 262 -14.09 -10.24 6.06
C ASN A 262 -13.67 -8.93 5.36
N VAL A 263 -14.62 -8.24 4.70
CA VAL A 263 -14.37 -6.99 3.98
C VAL A 263 -15.19 -5.85 4.59
N VAL A 264 -14.53 -4.71 4.83
CA VAL A 264 -15.16 -3.47 5.30
C VAL A 264 -14.67 -2.30 4.45
N ASP A 265 -15.61 -1.46 4.00
CA ASP A 265 -15.29 -0.20 3.32
C ASP A 265 -14.92 0.86 4.37
N LEU A 266 -13.67 1.32 4.34
CA LEU A 266 -13.13 2.37 5.19
C LEU A 266 -13.07 3.75 4.50
N LEU A 267 -13.56 3.84 3.25
CA LEU A 267 -13.47 5.06 2.47
C LEU A 267 -14.48 6.10 2.95
N ASP A 268 -14.00 7.29 3.29
CA ASP A 268 -14.80 8.45 3.67
C ASP A 268 -15.88 8.13 4.72
N THR A 269 -15.48 7.45 5.78
CA THR A 269 -16.38 6.96 6.85
C THR A 269 -16.99 8.07 7.69
N GLY A 270 -16.46 9.31 7.60
CA GLY A 270 -16.98 10.48 8.32
C GLY A 270 -16.73 10.45 9.82
N GLY A 271 -15.73 9.72 10.27
CA GLY A 271 -15.30 9.71 11.68
C GLY A 271 -14.98 11.12 12.17
N ARG A 272 -15.54 11.49 13.34
CA ARG A 272 -15.23 12.76 14.01
C ARG A 272 -13.97 12.60 14.86
N MET A 273 -13.11 13.62 14.83
CA MET A 273 -11.88 13.66 15.63
C MET A 273 -12.15 13.89 17.14
N ASP A 274 -13.40 14.24 17.53
CA ASP A 274 -13.77 14.60 18.90
C ASP A 274 -14.12 13.41 19.81
N GLY A 275 -13.96 12.17 19.35
CA GLY A 275 -14.17 10.96 20.14
C GLY A 275 -15.62 10.71 20.59
N ARG A 276 -16.61 11.46 20.07
CA ARG A 276 -18.03 11.21 20.31
C ARG A 276 -18.59 10.39 19.16
N LEU A 277 -19.18 9.28 19.52
CA LEU A 277 -19.94 8.39 18.62
C LEU A 277 -21.22 9.05 18.15
#